data_561d114c19b90798ba8475b702210edd
#
_entry.id   561d114c19b90798ba8475b702210edd
#
_cell.length_a   1.000
_cell.length_b   1.000
_cell.length_c   1.000
_cell.angle_alpha   90.00
_cell.angle_beta   90.00
_cell.angle_gamma   90.00
#
_symmetry.space_group_name_H-M   'P 1'
#
loop_
_entity.id
_entity.type
_entity.pdbx_description
1 polymer ?
#
loop_
_entity_poly.entity_id
_entity_poly.type
_entity_poly.pdbx_seq_one_letter_code
_entity_poly.pdbx_strand_id
1 'polypeptide(L)'
;LIPSLNQLGQTELFEQLRSLCGNKNRKIAESASLYMNLTYKRKSLVCLASARCACACDLIQRLDTKEKILIFSERTVQADELYYLLQKTFPEKVGRYHSKMGEQANKNTLERFRIGSIRILITCKAIDEGIDVPDAAVGIILSGTSTQRQRIQRLGRIIRRKDDKERAALYYLHIKDTTEDSCFLPDINDRRLFELAYDPVVKKFTNPAYDSKAAALLKRMQDADVSGESLDETIRCLRLGCVRSDWLLKQNRIEDHLQKARYASEKNYWICMKRMRQ
;
A
#
# COMPACT_ATOMS: atom_id res chain seq x y z
N LEU A 1 3.79 7.21 -41.27
CA LEU A 1 2.78 7.60 -40.23
C LEU A 1 3.14 7.11 -38.82
N ILE A 2 3.90 6.03 -38.69
CA ILE A 2 4.22 5.40 -37.39
C ILE A 2 5.43 6.06 -36.66
N PRO A 3 6.46 6.59 -37.34
CA PRO A 3 7.60 7.19 -36.64
C PRO A 3 7.25 8.41 -35.78
N SER A 4 6.22 9.17 -36.16
CA SER A 4 5.80 10.35 -35.39
C SER A 4 5.06 10.00 -34.07
N LEU A 5 4.45 8.82 -33.99
CA LEU A 5 3.77 8.36 -32.77
C LEU A 5 4.75 7.96 -31.65
N ASN A 6 5.95 7.52 -31.99
CA ASN A 6 6.95 7.11 -31.01
C ASN A 6 7.61 8.29 -30.27
N GLN A 7 7.41 9.52 -30.75
CA GLN A 7 7.95 10.75 -30.14
C GLN A 7 6.96 11.45 -29.21
N LEU A 8 5.73 10.95 -29.15
CA LEU A 8 4.68 11.56 -28.35
C LEU A 8 4.72 11.11 -26.89
N GLY A 9 4.34 12.00 -26.01
CA GLY A 9 4.04 11.65 -24.63
C GLY A 9 2.87 10.66 -24.54
N GLN A 10 2.80 9.87 -23.46
CA GLN A 10 1.76 8.83 -23.33
C GLN A 10 0.32 9.37 -23.52
N THR A 11 0.01 10.53 -22.99
CA THR A 11 -1.32 11.14 -23.10
C THR A 11 -1.66 11.50 -24.53
N GLU A 12 -0.75 12.19 -25.22
CA GLU A 12 -0.90 12.58 -26.63
C GLU A 12 -1.01 11.37 -27.55
N LEU A 13 -0.22 10.33 -27.30
CA LEU A 13 -0.28 9.07 -28.03
C LEU A 13 -1.69 8.44 -27.93
N PHE A 14 -2.26 8.38 -26.72
CA PHE A 14 -3.60 7.84 -26.52
C PHE A 14 -4.70 8.67 -27.17
N GLU A 15 -4.58 9.99 -27.14
CA GLU A 15 -5.52 10.89 -27.82
C GLU A 15 -5.48 10.70 -29.35
N GLN A 16 -4.29 10.64 -29.92
CA GLN A 16 -4.12 10.38 -31.35
C GLN A 16 -4.61 8.98 -31.73
N LEU A 17 -4.28 7.95 -30.99
CA LEU A 17 -4.79 6.60 -31.26
C LEU A 17 -6.32 6.54 -31.18
N ARG A 18 -6.94 7.25 -30.25
CA ARG A 18 -8.40 7.34 -30.14
C ARG A 18 -9.00 8.01 -31.40
N SER A 19 -8.39 9.07 -31.89
CA SER A 19 -8.84 9.73 -33.14
C SER A 19 -8.68 8.81 -34.36
N LEU A 20 -7.59 8.03 -34.40
CA LEU A 20 -7.33 7.08 -35.47
C LEU A 20 -8.30 5.88 -35.48
N CYS A 21 -8.94 5.54 -34.37
CA CYS A 21 -10.00 4.52 -34.35
C CYS A 21 -11.21 4.90 -35.23
N GLY A 22 -11.44 6.19 -35.44
CA GLY A 22 -12.47 6.71 -36.37
C GLY A 22 -11.97 7.04 -37.79
N ASN A 23 -10.77 6.60 -38.19
CA ASN A 23 -10.18 6.93 -39.47
C ASN A 23 -10.95 6.29 -40.63
N LYS A 24 -11.09 7.03 -41.76
CA LYS A 24 -11.72 6.54 -42.98
C LYS A 24 -11.00 5.34 -43.60
N ASN A 25 -9.70 5.25 -43.40
CA ASN A 25 -8.93 4.08 -43.79
C ASN A 25 -9.13 2.94 -42.76
N ARG A 26 -9.89 1.91 -43.18
CA ARG A 26 -10.27 0.78 -42.33
C ARG A 26 -9.07 0.08 -41.66
N LYS A 27 -7.96 -0.14 -42.39
CA LYS A 27 -6.76 -0.76 -41.85
C LYS A 27 -6.13 0.07 -40.70
N ILE A 28 -6.12 1.40 -40.84
CA ILE A 28 -5.63 2.29 -39.79
C ILE A 28 -6.54 2.24 -38.56
N ALA A 29 -7.85 2.28 -38.77
CA ALA A 29 -8.83 2.22 -37.69
C ALA A 29 -8.77 0.89 -36.93
N GLU A 30 -8.69 -0.22 -37.64
CA GLU A 30 -8.55 -1.57 -37.06
C GLU A 30 -7.25 -1.71 -36.26
N SER A 31 -6.12 -1.23 -36.80
CA SER A 31 -4.81 -1.29 -36.11
C SER A 31 -4.79 -0.43 -34.84
N ALA A 32 -5.35 0.78 -34.90
CA ALA A 32 -5.47 1.64 -33.71
C ALA A 32 -6.36 1.03 -32.63
N SER A 33 -7.51 0.48 -33.04
CA SER A 33 -8.44 -0.21 -32.14
C SER A 33 -7.82 -1.44 -31.50
N LEU A 34 -7.08 -2.25 -32.28
CA LEU A 34 -6.35 -3.40 -31.76
C LEU A 34 -5.30 -2.99 -30.72
N TYR A 35 -4.51 -1.96 -31.01
CA TYR A 35 -3.52 -1.46 -30.07
C TYR A 35 -4.15 -1.00 -28.76
N MET A 36 -5.24 -0.21 -28.83
CA MET A 36 -5.97 0.25 -27.66
C MET A 36 -6.52 -0.92 -26.82
N ASN A 37 -7.10 -1.93 -27.50
CA ASN A 37 -7.62 -3.14 -26.84
C ASN A 37 -6.52 -3.96 -26.16
N LEU A 38 -5.39 -4.17 -26.83
CA LEU A 38 -4.25 -4.89 -26.23
C LEU A 38 -3.66 -4.15 -25.03
N THR A 39 -3.54 -2.83 -25.12
CA THR A 39 -3.08 -2.01 -24.00
C THR A 39 -4.04 -2.07 -22.82
N TYR A 40 -5.35 -2.01 -23.07
CA TYR A 40 -6.36 -2.17 -22.04
C TYR A 40 -6.32 -3.57 -21.41
N LYS A 41 -6.21 -4.63 -22.21
CA LYS A 41 -6.10 -6.01 -21.70
C LYS A 41 -4.85 -6.19 -20.83
N ARG A 42 -3.68 -5.71 -21.28
CA ARG A 42 -2.44 -5.74 -20.51
C ARG A 42 -2.60 -5.04 -19.15
N LYS A 43 -3.15 -3.81 -19.16
CA LYS A 43 -3.40 -3.04 -17.94
C LYS A 43 -4.37 -3.76 -17.00
N SER A 44 -5.39 -4.41 -17.55
CA SER A 44 -6.35 -5.20 -16.77
C SER A 44 -5.71 -6.42 -16.13
N LEU A 45 -4.84 -7.14 -16.83
CA LEU A 45 -4.10 -8.28 -16.28
C LEU A 45 -3.24 -7.88 -15.07
N VAL A 46 -2.47 -6.80 -15.20
CA VAL A 46 -1.63 -6.31 -14.10
C VAL A 46 -2.50 -5.84 -12.94
N CYS A 47 -3.55 -5.09 -13.20
CA CYS A 47 -4.45 -4.56 -12.17
C CYS A 47 -5.18 -5.68 -11.41
N LEU A 48 -5.65 -6.73 -12.11
CA LEU A 48 -6.43 -7.84 -11.55
C LEU A 48 -5.58 -9.05 -11.13
N ALA A 49 -4.25 -8.89 -11.05
CA ALA A 49 -3.38 -9.99 -10.62
C ALA A 49 -3.82 -10.52 -9.24
N SER A 50 -4.13 -11.82 -9.16
CA SER A 50 -4.63 -12.48 -7.94
C SER A 50 -3.65 -12.39 -6.76
N ALA A 51 -2.35 -12.35 -7.06
CA ALA A 51 -1.29 -12.15 -6.07
C ALA A 51 -1.49 -10.85 -5.23
N ARG A 52 -2.15 -9.82 -5.76
CA ARG A 52 -2.44 -8.59 -5.01
C ARG A 52 -3.42 -8.84 -3.86
N CYS A 53 -4.50 -9.57 -4.12
CA CYS A 53 -5.47 -9.91 -3.09
C CYS A 53 -4.84 -10.82 -2.02
N ALA A 54 -4.02 -11.80 -2.43
CA ALA A 54 -3.28 -12.65 -1.51
C ALA A 54 -2.30 -11.83 -0.64
N CYS A 55 -1.49 -10.97 -1.27
CA CYS A 55 -0.58 -10.07 -0.57
C CYS A 55 -1.32 -9.16 0.43
N ALA A 56 -2.44 -8.56 0.04
CA ALA A 56 -3.24 -7.72 0.92
C ALA A 56 -3.79 -8.50 2.12
N CYS A 57 -4.31 -9.71 1.92
CA CYS A 57 -4.80 -10.57 2.99
C CYS A 57 -3.70 -10.90 4.00
N ASP A 58 -2.54 -11.34 3.51
CA ASP A 58 -1.41 -11.72 4.35
C ASP A 58 -0.78 -10.50 5.06
N LEU A 59 -0.77 -9.33 4.42
CA LEU A 59 -0.35 -8.07 5.04
C LEU A 59 -1.27 -7.69 6.19
N ILE A 60 -2.60 -7.71 5.95
CA ILE A 60 -3.60 -7.30 6.94
C ILE A 60 -3.59 -8.20 8.18
N GLN A 61 -3.31 -9.49 8.01
CA GLN A 61 -3.17 -10.43 9.13
C GLN A 61 -1.98 -10.10 10.05
N ARG A 62 -0.99 -9.38 9.54
CA ARG A 62 0.22 -8.99 10.28
C ARG A 62 0.13 -7.60 10.90
N LEU A 63 -0.88 -6.81 10.53
CA LEU A 63 -1.12 -5.51 11.10
C LEU A 63 -1.82 -5.61 12.46
N ASP A 64 -1.64 -4.59 13.29
CA ASP A 64 -2.30 -4.49 14.60
C ASP A 64 -3.82 -4.60 14.44
N THR A 65 -4.45 -5.45 15.25
CA THR A 65 -5.91 -5.69 15.24
C THR A 65 -6.72 -4.45 15.64
N LYS A 66 -6.12 -3.47 16.25
CA LYS A 66 -6.77 -2.22 16.69
C LYS A 66 -6.80 -1.15 15.61
N GLU A 67 -5.99 -1.27 14.57
CA GLU A 67 -5.88 -0.23 13.54
C GLU A 67 -6.99 -0.32 12.52
N LYS A 68 -7.57 0.83 12.17
CA LYS A 68 -8.48 0.97 11.03
C LYS A 68 -7.69 0.96 9.74
N ILE A 69 -8.16 0.17 8.77
CA ILE A 69 -7.50 -0.04 7.48
C ILE A 69 -8.42 0.42 6.36
N LEU A 70 -7.91 1.28 5.50
CA LEU A 70 -8.58 1.74 4.30
C LEU A 70 -7.87 1.19 3.06
N ILE A 71 -8.61 0.46 2.22
CA ILE A 71 -8.06 -0.20 1.04
C ILE A 71 -8.65 0.42 -0.22
N PHE A 72 -7.79 0.72 -1.18
CA PHE A 72 -8.17 1.32 -2.45
C PHE A 72 -7.95 0.36 -3.59
N SER A 73 -8.99 0.13 -4.37
CA SER A 73 -8.96 -0.66 -5.60
C SER A 73 -9.40 0.17 -6.80
N GLU A 74 -8.82 -0.08 -7.95
CA GLU A 74 -9.22 0.53 -9.22
C GLU A 74 -10.47 -0.13 -9.81
N ARG A 75 -10.72 -1.39 -9.47
CA ARG A 75 -11.78 -2.21 -10.07
C ARG A 75 -12.72 -2.77 -9.01
N THR A 76 -14.03 -2.63 -9.25
CA THR A 76 -15.05 -3.18 -8.35
C THR A 76 -14.95 -4.68 -8.20
N VAL A 77 -14.63 -5.41 -9.27
CA VAL A 77 -14.44 -6.87 -9.25
C VAL A 77 -13.34 -7.27 -8.26
N GLN A 78 -12.21 -6.56 -8.26
CA GLN A 78 -11.10 -6.82 -7.33
C GLN A 78 -11.46 -6.44 -5.90
N ALA A 79 -12.21 -5.34 -5.71
CA ALA A 79 -12.72 -4.96 -4.40
C ALA A 79 -13.66 -6.01 -3.81
N ASP A 80 -14.54 -6.58 -4.65
CA ASP A 80 -15.45 -7.65 -4.27
C ASP A 80 -14.70 -8.94 -3.94
N GLU A 81 -13.74 -9.35 -4.77
CA GLU A 81 -12.89 -10.52 -4.52
C GLU A 81 -12.17 -10.40 -3.16
N LEU A 82 -11.48 -9.27 -2.92
CA LEU A 82 -10.79 -9.03 -1.67
C LEU A 82 -11.75 -9.01 -0.47
N TYR A 83 -12.94 -8.44 -0.64
CA TYR A 83 -13.97 -8.46 0.39
C TYR A 83 -14.33 -9.89 0.82
N TYR A 84 -14.61 -10.77 -0.13
CA TYR A 84 -14.96 -12.16 0.18
C TYR A 84 -13.79 -12.94 0.81
N LEU A 85 -12.56 -12.67 0.39
CA LEU A 85 -11.39 -13.29 1.00
C LEU A 85 -11.20 -12.83 2.46
N LEU A 86 -11.30 -11.53 2.71
CA LEU A 86 -11.13 -10.97 4.05
C LEU A 86 -12.29 -11.33 5.00
N GLN A 87 -13.51 -11.47 4.50
CA GLN A 87 -14.66 -11.90 5.31
C GLN A 87 -14.44 -13.28 5.92
N LYS A 88 -13.72 -14.18 5.26
CA LYS A 88 -13.39 -15.51 5.80
C LYS A 88 -12.46 -15.43 7.01
N THR A 89 -11.54 -14.44 7.01
CA THR A 89 -10.55 -14.28 8.08
C THR A 89 -11.03 -13.33 9.17
N PHE A 90 -11.77 -12.30 8.79
CA PHE A 90 -12.26 -11.23 9.67
C PHE A 90 -13.77 -11.05 9.53
N PRO A 91 -14.58 -12.04 9.97
CA PRO A 91 -16.04 -11.97 9.86
C PRO A 91 -16.56 -10.70 10.53
N GLU A 92 -17.52 -10.02 9.88
CA GLU A 92 -18.18 -8.79 10.34
C GLU A 92 -17.28 -7.55 10.52
N LYS A 93 -15.96 -7.68 10.32
CA LYS A 93 -14.99 -6.57 10.46
C LYS A 93 -14.63 -5.89 9.13
N VAL A 94 -15.18 -6.36 8.02
CA VAL A 94 -14.87 -5.87 6.67
C VAL A 94 -16.11 -5.24 6.07
N GLY A 95 -15.93 -4.07 5.45
CA GLY A 95 -16.93 -3.40 4.63
C GLY A 95 -16.38 -3.09 3.24
N ARG A 96 -17.26 -2.91 2.28
CA ARG A 96 -16.91 -2.44 0.93
C ARG A 96 -17.77 -1.24 0.54
N TYR A 97 -17.21 -0.37 -0.27
CA TYR A 97 -17.83 0.85 -0.77
C TYR A 97 -17.49 1.02 -2.26
N HIS A 98 -18.49 0.98 -3.12
CA HIS A 98 -18.36 1.29 -4.55
C HIS A 98 -19.72 1.58 -5.20
N SER A 99 -19.70 2.18 -6.39
CA SER A 99 -20.90 2.65 -7.11
C SER A 99 -22.00 1.61 -7.37
N LYS A 100 -21.65 0.32 -7.41
CA LYS A 100 -22.61 -0.78 -7.63
C LYS A 100 -23.42 -1.19 -6.39
N MET A 101 -23.08 -0.67 -5.21
CA MET A 101 -23.76 -1.06 -3.95
C MET A 101 -25.00 -0.25 -3.63
N GLY A 102 -25.22 0.86 -4.32
CA GLY A 102 -26.27 1.81 -3.99
C GLY A 102 -25.90 2.74 -2.83
N GLU A 103 -26.55 3.90 -2.80
CA GLU A 103 -26.23 4.99 -1.88
C GLU A 103 -26.44 4.64 -0.42
N GLN A 104 -27.58 4.02 -0.09
CA GLN A 104 -27.91 3.68 1.30
C GLN A 104 -26.93 2.65 1.89
N ALA A 105 -26.57 1.61 1.12
CA ALA A 105 -25.62 0.59 1.57
C ALA A 105 -24.22 1.20 1.78
N ASN A 106 -23.82 2.10 0.89
CA ASN A 106 -22.56 2.84 1.01
C ASN A 106 -22.53 3.74 2.26
N LYS A 107 -23.60 4.51 2.52
CA LYS A 107 -23.73 5.34 3.73
C LYS A 107 -23.65 4.49 5.01
N ASN A 108 -24.37 3.40 5.07
CA ASN A 108 -24.34 2.48 6.22
C ASN A 108 -22.92 1.89 6.44
N THR A 109 -22.23 1.54 5.37
CA THR A 109 -20.86 0.99 5.46
C THR A 109 -19.88 2.05 5.99
N LEU A 110 -19.95 3.30 5.52
CA LEU A 110 -19.12 4.38 6.01
C LEU A 110 -19.37 4.67 7.49
N GLU A 111 -20.64 4.68 7.91
CA GLU A 111 -20.99 4.89 9.32
C GLU A 111 -20.47 3.77 10.22
N ARG A 112 -20.62 2.51 9.81
CA ARG A 112 -20.07 1.35 10.52
C ARG A 112 -18.54 1.43 10.62
N PHE A 113 -17.86 1.96 9.61
CA PHE A 113 -16.42 2.20 9.66
C PHE A 113 -16.08 3.38 10.59
N ARG A 114 -16.87 4.46 10.57
CA ARG A 114 -16.69 5.64 11.44
C ARG A 114 -16.78 5.26 12.91
N ILE A 115 -17.80 4.52 13.31
CA ILE A 115 -18.01 4.08 14.70
C ILE A 115 -17.10 2.91 15.11
N GLY A 116 -16.35 2.30 14.15
CA GLY A 116 -15.41 1.20 14.42
C GLY A 116 -16.05 -0.20 14.53
N SER A 117 -17.33 -0.37 14.16
CA SER A 117 -17.95 -1.71 14.10
C SER A 117 -17.33 -2.55 12.99
N ILE A 118 -16.90 -1.95 11.88
CA ILE A 118 -15.99 -2.55 10.92
C ILE A 118 -14.62 -1.88 11.00
N ARG A 119 -13.57 -2.67 10.81
CA ARG A 119 -12.17 -2.23 10.90
C ARG A 119 -11.54 -2.01 9.54
N ILE A 120 -11.95 -2.77 8.55
CA ILE A 120 -11.38 -2.79 7.19
C ILE A 120 -12.44 -2.28 6.23
N LEU A 121 -12.12 -1.19 5.52
CA LEU A 121 -12.98 -0.62 4.48
C LEU A 121 -12.29 -0.73 3.12
N ILE A 122 -12.91 -1.43 2.19
CA ILE A 122 -12.45 -1.55 0.80
C ILE A 122 -13.24 -0.57 -0.05
N THR A 123 -12.54 0.35 -0.74
CA THR A 123 -13.17 1.35 -1.60
C THR A 123 -12.74 1.18 -3.05
N CYS A 124 -13.65 1.46 -3.99
CA CYS A 124 -13.32 1.55 -5.41
C CYS A 124 -13.71 2.93 -5.92
N LYS A 125 -12.70 3.70 -6.39
CA LYS A 125 -12.82 5.07 -6.95
C LYS A 125 -13.39 6.14 -6.02
N ALA A 126 -13.73 5.83 -4.77
CA ALA A 126 -14.35 6.74 -3.82
C ALA A 126 -13.56 8.04 -3.56
N ILE A 127 -12.24 8.00 -3.69
CA ILE A 127 -11.38 9.17 -3.47
C ILE A 127 -11.55 10.23 -4.57
N ASP A 128 -11.85 9.80 -5.78
CA ASP A 128 -12.03 10.72 -6.92
C ASP A 128 -13.35 11.51 -6.80
N GLU A 129 -14.31 10.98 -6.02
CA GLU A 129 -15.65 11.55 -5.82
C GLU A 129 -15.73 12.52 -4.63
N GLY A 130 -14.61 12.82 -3.96
CA GLY A 130 -14.58 13.79 -2.84
C GLY A 130 -15.31 13.33 -1.58
N ILE A 131 -15.49 12.03 -1.39
CA ILE A 131 -16.21 11.46 -0.25
C ILE A 131 -15.39 11.68 1.03
N ASP A 132 -16.06 12.13 2.07
CA ASP A 132 -15.49 12.23 3.42
C ASP A 132 -15.32 10.83 4.02
N VAL A 133 -14.15 10.23 3.75
CA VAL A 133 -13.79 8.93 4.30
C VAL A 133 -13.24 9.11 5.71
N PRO A 134 -13.77 8.39 6.69
CA PRO A 134 -13.31 8.49 8.07
C PRO A 134 -11.83 8.12 8.23
N ASP A 135 -11.15 8.76 9.17
CA ASP A 135 -9.73 8.58 9.46
C ASP A 135 -9.34 7.10 9.62
N ALA A 136 -8.24 6.72 8.95
CA ALA A 136 -7.63 5.41 9.05
C ALA A 136 -6.14 5.56 9.39
N ALA A 137 -5.62 4.63 10.19
CA ALA A 137 -4.19 4.60 10.53
C ALA A 137 -3.36 3.92 9.43
N VAL A 138 -3.99 3.03 8.67
CA VAL A 138 -3.34 2.27 7.59
C VAL A 138 -4.11 2.44 6.29
N GLY A 139 -3.40 2.78 5.22
CA GLY A 139 -3.88 2.76 3.85
C GLY A 139 -3.21 1.65 3.04
N ILE A 140 -3.98 0.96 2.20
CA ILE A 140 -3.45 -0.02 1.25
C ILE A 140 -3.95 0.34 -0.15
N ILE A 141 -3.05 0.64 -1.06
CA ILE A 141 -3.37 0.80 -2.48
C ILE A 141 -3.19 -0.56 -3.14
N LEU A 142 -4.30 -1.22 -3.41
CA LEU A 142 -4.31 -2.55 -4.01
C LEU A 142 -3.95 -2.52 -5.49
N SER A 143 -4.49 -1.54 -6.21
CA SER A 143 -4.21 -1.29 -7.62
C SER A 143 -4.50 0.17 -7.95
N GLY A 144 -3.84 0.71 -8.97
CA GLY A 144 -4.03 2.09 -9.36
C GLY A 144 -3.63 2.37 -10.81
N THR A 145 -3.97 3.55 -11.32
CA THR A 145 -3.61 4.03 -12.65
C THR A 145 -2.44 5.02 -12.60
N SER A 146 -1.92 5.42 -13.76
CA SER A 146 -0.79 6.36 -13.92
C SER A 146 -0.96 7.74 -13.25
N THR A 147 -2.16 8.10 -12.83
CA THR A 147 -2.43 9.32 -12.04
C THR A 147 -2.16 9.16 -10.53
N GLN A 148 -1.38 8.17 -10.16
CA GLN A 148 -1.16 7.74 -8.78
C GLN A 148 -0.54 8.76 -7.86
N ARG A 149 0.38 9.61 -8.33
CA ARG A 149 0.98 10.65 -7.48
C ARG A 149 -0.07 11.55 -6.83
N GLN A 150 -1.09 11.95 -7.58
CA GLN A 150 -2.18 12.77 -7.04
C GLN A 150 -3.04 12.00 -6.05
N ARG A 151 -3.27 10.69 -6.29
CA ARG A 151 -4.02 9.83 -5.36
C ARG A 151 -3.25 9.58 -4.08
N ILE A 152 -1.96 9.29 -4.16
CA ILE A 152 -1.09 9.13 -2.97
C ILE A 152 -1.07 10.42 -2.14
N GLN A 153 -0.98 11.58 -2.76
CA GLN A 153 -1.04 12.87 -2.06
C GLN A 153 -2.40 13.13 -1.39
N ARG A 154 -3.50 12.77 -2.06
CA ARG A 154 -4.86 12.85 -1.47
C ARG A 154 -5.03 11.85 -0.33
N LEU A 155 -4.52 10.63 -0.49
CA LEU A 155 -4.51 9.58 0.55
C LEU A 155 -3.72 9.99 1.77
N GLY A 156 -2.59 10.65 1.61
CA GLY A 156 -1.81 11.21 2.72
C GLY A 156 -2.57 12.25 3.54
N ARG A 157 -3.68 12.77 3.01
CA ARG A 157 -4.59 13.67 3.76
C ARG A 157 -5.68 12.91 4.50
N ILE A 158 -6.07 11.74 4.03
CA ILE A 158 -7.14 10.88 4.60
C ILE A 158 -6.57 9.99 5.69
N ILE A 159 -5.33 9.52 5.50
CA ILE A 159 -4.62 8.72 6.49
C ILE A 159 -4.04 9.69 7.52
N ARG A 160 -4.85 10.02 8.52
CA ARG A 160 -4.49 10.96 9.58
C ARG A 160 -4.19 10.25 10.89
N ARG A 161 -3.32 10.89 11.67
CA ARG A 161 -3.05 10.53 13.06
C ARG A 161 -4.30 10.83 13.91
N LYS A 162 -4.71 9.91 14.76
CA LYS A 162 -5.42 10.28 15.99
C LYS A 162 -4.37 10.69 17.01
N ASP A 163 -4.70 11.65 17.86
CA ASP A 163 -3.80 12.39 18.75
C ASP A 163 -2.84 11.53 19.61
N ASP A 164 -3.12 10.24 19.78
CA ASP A 164 -2.29 9.28 20.53
C ASP A 164 -1.42 8.34 19.67
N LYS A 165 -1.56 8.32 18.33
CA LYS A 165 -0.77 7.42 17.47
C LYS A 165 0.25 8.20 16.65
N GLU A 166 1.52 7.90 16.87
CA GLU A 166 2.64 8.64 16.26
C GLU A 166 2.72 8.50 14.73
N ARG A 167 1.96 7.60 14.08
CA ARG A 167 2.14 7.30 12.65
C ARG A 167 0.92 6.79 11.92
N ALA A 168 0.92 7.10 10.62
CA ALA A 168 0.09 6.48 9.61
C ALA A 168 0.99 5.72 8.62
N ALA A 169 0.56 4.54 8.16
CA ALA A 169 1.27 3.73 7.20
C ALA A 169 0.50 3.65 5.88
N LEU A 170 1.21 3.82 4.77
CA LEU A 170 0.65 3.63 3.42
C LEU A 170 1.41 2.51 2.72
N TYR A 171 0.71 1.43 2.40
CA TYR A 171 1.23 0.33 1.61
C TYR A 171 0.75 0.45 0.18
N TYR A 172 1.66 0.33 -0.75
CA TYR A 172 1.35 0.29 -2.16
C TYR A 172 1.74 -1.07 -2.73
N LEU A 173 0.77 -1.77 -3.31
CA LEU A 173 1.01 -3.05 -3.94
C LEU A 173 1.23 -2.86 -5.44
N HIS A 174 2.39 -3.24 -5.95
CA HIS A 174 2.70 -3.23 -7.38
C HIS A 174 3.19 -4.61 -7.84
N ILE A 175 3.06 -4.89 -9.10
CA ILE A 175 3.57 -6.11 -9.72
C ILE A 175 4.94 -5.78 -10.31
N LYS A 176 5.96 -6.43 -9.79
CA LYS A 176 7.34 -6.29 -10.24
C LYS A 176 7.50 -6.67 -11.71
N ASP A 177 8.46 -6.07 -12.39
CA ASP A 177 8.78 -6.27 -13.82
C ASP A 177 7.60 -5.89 -14.75
N THR A 178 6.81 -4.88 -14.34
CA THR A 178 5.71 -4.32 -15.13
C THR A 178 5.85 -2.81 -15.29
N THR A 179 4.91 -2.21 -16.04
CA THR A 179 4.85 -0.74 -16.18
C THR A 179 4.55 -0.01 -14.86
N GLU A 180 4.24 -0.72 -13.79
CA GLU A 180 4.02 -0.11 -12.47
C GLU A 180 5.32 0.24 -11.77
N ASP A 181 6.43 -0.40 -12.10
CA ASP A 181 7.74 -0.10 -11.52
C ASP A 181 8.16 1.36 -11.78
N SER A 182 7.85 1.88 -12.99
CA SER A 182 8.13 3.28 -13.34
C SER A 182 7.29 4.31 -12.56
N CYS A 183 6.17 3.87 -11.97
CA CYS A 183 5.32 4.72 -11.14
C CYS A 183 5.91 4.92 -9.73
N PHE A 184 6.87 4.09 -9.33
CA PHE A 184 7.51 4.03 -8.04
C PHE A 184 9.02 4.20 -8.14
N LEU A 185 9.49 5.21 -8.83
CA LEU A 185 10.85 5.69 -8.60
C LEU A 185 10.82 6.40 -7.25
N PRO A 186 11.40 5.80 -6.19
CA PRO A 186 11.52 6.49 -4.92
C PRO A 186 12.29 7.76 -5.18
N ASP A 187 11.80 8.88 -4.67
CA ASP A 187 12.65 10.04 -4.52
C ASP A 187 13.82 9.58 -3.65
N ILE A 188 15.03 9.52 -4.24
CA ILE A 188 16.24 8.95 -3.63
C ILE A 188 16.50 9.54 -2.24
N ASN A 189 15.89 10.69 -1.96
CA ASN A 189 15.96 11.40 -0.68
C ASN A 189 14.85 11.01 0.32
N ASP A 190 13.83 10.23 -0.07
CA ASP A 190 12.78 9.84 0.88
C ASP A 190 13.18 8.57 1.66
N ARG A 191 13.91 8.79 2.77
CA ARG A 191 14.37 7.73 3.69
C ARG A 191 13.24 6.97 4.40
N ARG A 192 11.98 7.30 4.11
CA ARG A 192 10.78 6.68 4.70
C ARG A 192 10.12 5.66 3.78
N LEU A 193 10.64 5.48 2.56
CA LEU A 193 10.15 4.47 1.63
C LEU A 193 10.88 3.15 1.87
N PHE A 194 10.11 2.07 1.97
CA PHE A 194 10.62 0.70 2.12
C PHE A 194 9.99 -0.18 1.06
N GLU A 195 10.82 -0.94 0.37
CA GLU A 195 10.38 -1.92 -0.59
C GLU A 195 10.39 -3.31 0.03
N LEU A 196 9.27 -4.04 -0.09
CA LEU A 196 9.13 -5.43 0.35
C LEU A 196 8.71 -6.27 -0.86
N ALA A 197 9.39 -7.39 -1.07
CA ALA A 197 8.95 -8.39 -2.03
C ALA A 197 8.01 -9.39 -1.32
N TYR A 198 6.91 -9.74 -1.98
CA TYR A 198 5.96 -10.75 -1.51
C TYR A 198 5.96 -11.95 -2.45
N ASP A 199 6.19 -13.14 -1.89
CA ASP A 199 6.06 -14.41 -2.59
C ASP A 199 4.69 -15.02 -2.26
N PRO A 200 3.77 -15.15 -3.24
CA PRO A 200 2.42 -15.66 -3.01
C PRO A 200 2.38 -17.19 -2.77
N VAL A 201 3.42 -17.92 -3.16
CA VAL A 201 3.48 -19.39 -2.99
C VAL A 201 3.80 -19.74 -1.55
N VAL A 202 4.86 -19.14 -1.02
CA VAL A 202 5.30 -19.39 0.38
C VAL A 202 4.69 -18.38 1.36
N LYS A 203 3.90 -17.42 0.89
CA LYS A 203 3.23 -16.36 1.68
C LYS A 203 4.20 -15.58 2.56
N LYS A 204 5.36 -15.24 2.01
CA LYS A 204 6.45 -14.59 2.73
C LYS A 204 6.75 -13.21 2.17
N PHE A 205 6.93 -12.25 3.07
CA PHE A 205 7.53 -10.95 2.75
C PHE A 205 9.03 -11.01 2.98
N THR A 206 9.80 -10.47 2.04
CA THR A 206 11.26 -10.37 2.13
C THR A 206 11.70 -8.95 1.80
N ASN A 207 12.76 -8.50 2.44
CA ASN A 207 13.42 -7.27 2.09
C ASN A 207 14.92 -7.54 1.87
N PRO A 208 15.35 -7.70 0.61
CA PRO A 208 16.74 -8.03 0.30
C PRO A 208 17.76 -7.02 0.83
N ALA A 209 17.36 -5.75 0.95
CA ALA A 209 18.22 -4.70 1.50
C ALA A 209 18.39 -4.78 3.03
N TYR A 210 17.50 -5.52 3.71
CA TYR A 210 17.49 -5.61 5.17
C TYR A 210 18.03 -6.93 5.73
N ASP A 211 18.12 -8.00 4.94
CA ASP A 211 18.51 -9.31 5.48
C ASP A 211 19.88 -9.27 6.19
N SER A 212 20.87 -8.59 5.64
CA SER A 212 22.17 -8.40 6.30
C SER A 212 22.14 -7.38 7.44
N LYS A 213 21.40 -6.28 7.26
CA LYS A 213 21.23 -5.23 8.29
C LYS A 213 20.36 -5.72 9.44
N ALA A 214 19.36 -6.55 9.16
CA ALA A 214 18.46 -7.13 10.13
C ALA A 214 19.20 -8.10 11.07
N ALA A 215 20.08 -8.95 10.54
CA ALA A 215 20.91 -9.82 11.34
C ALA A 215 21.88 -9.03 12.23
N ALA A 216 22.48 -7.97 11.69
CA ALA A 216 23.35 -7.06 12.44
C ALA A 216 22.59 -6.32 13.55
N LEU A 217 21.36 -5.88 13.28
CA LEU A 217 20.49 -5.25 14.28
C LEU A 217 20.16 -6.22 15.41
N LEU A 218 19.69 -7.42 15.06
CA LEU A 218 19.32 -8.42 16.07
C LEU A 218 20.52 -8.74 16.98
N LYS A 219 21.69 -8.94 16.40
CA LYS A 219 22.92 -9.16 17.17
C LYS A 219 23.23 -7.98 18.10
N ARG A 220 23.13 -6.73 17.62
CA ARG A 220 23.35 -5.53 18.46
C ARG A 220 22.33 -5.41 19.59
N MET A 221 21.08 -5.81 19.37
CA MET A 221 20.05 -5.82 20.42
C MET A 221 20.36 -6.87 21.49
N GLN A 222 20.80 -8.05 21.06
CA GLN A 222 21.23 -9.12 21.97
C GLN A 222 22.47 -8.70 22.78
N ASP A 223 23.48 -8.13 22.11
CA ASP A 223 24.71 -7.64 22.76
C ASP A 223 24.44 -6.45 23.72
N ALA A 224 23.32 -5.75 23.56
CA ALA A 224 22.90 -4.63 24.40
C ALA A 224 21.87 -5.02 25.47
N ASP A 225 21.67 -6.31 25.74
CA ASP A 225 20.69 -6.83 26.70
C ASP A 225 19.25 -6.32 26.49
N VAL A 226 18.86 -6.09 25.23
CA VAL A 226 17.46 -5.81 24.89
C VAL A 226 16.67 -7.10 25.07
N SER A 227 15.63 -7.06 25.90
CA SER A 227 14.80 -8.23 26.24
C SER A 227 13.31 -7.89 26.20
N GLY A 228 12.47 -8.92 26.34
CA GLY A 228 11.03 -8.79 26.43
C GLY A 228 10.36 -8.42 25.11
N GLU A 229 9.20 -7.77 25.21
CA GLU A 229 8.29 -7.50 24.08
C GLU A 229 8.97 -6.80 22.89
N SER A 230 9.90 -5.88 23.16
CA SER A 230 10.62 -5.15 22.10
C SER A 230 11.53 -6.06 21.28
N LEU A 231 12.18 -7.03 21.89
CA LEU A 231 13.03 -8.00 21.18
C LEU A 231 12.17 -9.00 20.41
N ASP A 232 11.13 -9.53 21.03
CA ASP A 232 10.21 -10.50 20.42
C ASP A 232 9.50 -9.91 19.21
N GLU A 233 9.01 -8.68 19.33
CA GLU A 233 8.40 -7.95 18.23
C GLU A 233 9.40 -7.67 17.11
N THR A 234 10.65 -7.34 17.45
CA THR A 234 11.71 -7.16 16.47
C THR A 234 11.98 -8.45 15.71
N ILE A 235 12.15 -9.57 16.42
CA ILE A 235 12.35 -10.90 15.81
C ILE A 235 11.17 -11.25 14.91
N ARG A 236 9.95 -11.00 15.36
CA ARG A 236 8.73 -11.25 14.59
C ARG A 236 8.73 -10.43 13.31
N CYS A 237 8.99 -9.13 13.37
CA CYS A 237 9.04 -8.25 12.21
C CYS A 237 10.13 -8.67 11.21
N LEU A 238 11.32 -9.01 11.68
CA LEU A 238 12.42 -9.47 10.83
C LEU A 238 12.09 -10.77 10.11
N ARG A 239 11.51 -11.76 10.81
CA ARG A 239 11.07 -13.03 10.22
C ARG A 239 9.97 -12.85 9.15
N LEU A 240 9.13 -11.84 9.32
CA LEU A 240 8.02 -11.54 8.41
C LEU A 240 8.42 -10.59 7.29
N GLY A 241 9.66 -10.06 7.28
CA GLY A 241 10.08 -9.01 6.36
C GLY A 241 9.34 -7.68 6.56
N CYS A 242 8.76 -7.47 7.75
CA CYS A 242 8.03 -6.25 8.10
C CYS A 242 8.96 -5.24 8.77
N VAL A 243 8.63 -3.95 8.61
CA VAL A 243 9.34 -2.86 9.28
C VAL A 243 8.51 -2.41 10.47
N ARG A 244 9.11 -2.36 11.67
CA ARG A 244 8.46 -1.78 12.84
C ARG A 244 8.26 -0.29 12.64
N SER A 245 7.15 0.22 13.14
CA SER A 245 6.81 1.64 13.05
C SER A 245 7.86 2.55 13.70
N ASP A 246 8.46 2.13 14.80
CA ASP A 246 9.50 2.86 15.54
C ASP A 246 10.84 2.92 14.79
N TRP A 247 11.11 2.00 13.86
CA TRP A 247 12.29 2.09 12.98
C TRP A 247 12.23 3.27 11.99
N LEU A 248 11.06 3.86 11.84
CA LEU A 248 10.80 5.01 10.97
C LEU A 248 10.85 6.35 11.71
N LEU A 249 11.04 6.34 13.05
CA LEU A 249 11.08 7.57 13.85
C LEU A 249 12.24 8.48 13.45
N LYS A 250 11.97 9.78 13.45
CA LYS A 250 13.02 10.80 13.35
C LYS A 250 13.91 10.73 14.61
N GLN A 251 15.17 11.13 14.45
CA GLN A 251 16.17 11.06 15.54
C GLN A 251 15.72 11.79 16.82
N ASN A 252 15.11 12.98 16.68
CA ASN A 252 14.59 13.72 17.83
C ASN A 252 13.54 12.95 18.63
N ARG A 253 12.69 12.17 17.95
CA ARG A 253 11.69 11.32 18.60
C ARG A 253 12.30 10.11 19.29
N ILE A 254 13.34 9.53 18.70
CA ILE A 254 14.11 8.46 19.35
C ILE A 254 14.75 8.97 20.64
N GLU A 255 15.27 10.20 20.63
CA GLU A 255 15.84 10.84 21.81
C GLU A 255 14.78 11.15 22.87
N ASP A 256 13.59 11.61 22.49
CA ASP A 256 12.46 11.79 23.41
C ASP A 256 12.06 10.47 24.09
N HIS A 257 11.99 9.36 23.33
CA HIS A 257 11.68 8.05 23.89
C HIS A 257 12.80 7.56 24.80
N LEU A 258 14.07 7.77 24.44
CA LEU A 258 15.21 7.41 25.25
C LEU A 258 15.19 8.14 26.62
N GLN A 259 14.81 9.42 26.61
CA GLN A 259 14.70 10.20 27.86
C GLN A 259 13.52 9.73 28.73
N LYS A 260 12.42 9.29 28.14
CA LYS A 260 11.21 8.83 28.83
C LYS A 260 11.26 7.38 29.25
N ALA A 261 12.23 6.61 28.76
CA ALA A 261 12.35 5.18 29.03
C ALA A 261 12.62 4.92 30.54
N ARG A 262 11.77 4.10 31.14
CA ARG A 262 11.82 3.80 32.57
C ARG A 262 12.66 2.57 32.90
N TYR A 263 12.67 1.58 32.02
CA TYR A 263 13.34 0.31 32.21
C TYR A 263 14.66 0.22 31.45
N ALA A 264 15.63 -0.52 31.97
CA ALA A 264 16.94 -0.67 31.33
C ALA A 264 16.82 -1.28 29.91
N SER A 265 16.00 -2.32 29.75
CA SER A 265 15.74 -2.96 28.45
C SER A 265 15.15 -1.99 27.42
N GLU A 266 14.24 -1.11 27.84
CA GLU A 266 13.66 -0.07 26.99
C GLU A 266 14.70 0.99 26.59
N LYS A 267 15.53 1.43 27.54
CA LYS A 267 16.65 2.33 27.25
C LYS A 267 17.62 1.72 26.24
N ASN A 268 18.00 0.45 26.44
CA ASN A 268 18.89 -0.27 25.55
C ASN A 268 18.30 -0.39 24.15
N TYR A 269 16.99 -0.66 24.04
CA TYR A 269 16.30 -0.66 22.76
C TYR A 269 16.43 0.69 22.03
N TRP A 270 16.15 1.81 22.71
CA TRP A 270 16.25 3.13 22.10
C TRP A 270 17.67 3.55 21.76
N ILE A 271 18.66 3.10 22.54
CA ILE A 271 20.08 3.24 22.20
C ILE A 271 20.42 2.51 20.90
N CYS A 272 19.93 1.27 20.73
CA CYS A 272 20.09 0.53 19.48
C CYS A 272 19.44 1.26 18.30
N MET A 273 18.22 1.81 18.48
CA MET A 273 17.53 2.58 17.46
C MET A 273 18.31 3.87 17.08
N LYS A 274 18.88 4.57 18.04
CA LYS A 274 19.72 5.74 17.79
C LYS A 274 20.97 5.40 16.97
N ARG A 275 21.66 4.30 17.30
CA ARG A 275 22.84 3.84 16.58
C ARG A 275 22.56 3.33 15.16
N MET A 276 21.35 2.86 14.89
CA MET A 276 20.93 2.47 13.53
C MET A 276 20.75 3.65 12.59
N ARG A 277 20.56 4.85 13.15
CA ARG A 277 20.33 6.08 12.39
C ARG A 277 21.61 6.86 12.09
N GLN A 278 22.68 6.58 12.77
CA GLN A 278 24.03 7.06 12.49
C GLN A 278 24.69 6.21 11.39
#